data_c7edbc622491e8bbe78278e73694be5b
#
_entry.id   c7edbc622491e8bbe78278e73694be5b
#
_cell.length_a   1.000
_cell.length_b   1.000
_cell.length_c   1.000
_cell.angle_alpha   90.00
_cell.angle_beta   90.00
_cell.angle_gamma   90.00
#
_symmetry.space_group_name_H-M   'P 1'
#
loop_
_entity.id
_entity.type
_entity.pdbx_description
1 polymer ?
#
loop_
_entity_poly.entity_id
_entity_poly.type
_entity_poly.pdbx_seq_one_letter_code
_entity_poly.pdbx_strand_id
1 'polypeptide(L)'
;MKTHSMKFLFIASIISILFLSCQPKQNAQLPAGVHKIVVKEVIQTNNYTYLFVEENDVEKWLAVSKMEANEGETYYYTGGFEMKNFESKELGKTFESVYFLQSVSSTPDIMAKEPVAEPHSTGKLNVEKQDISVKPAEGGITIAELFAHKDSYAGKTVKISGMVTKYNAAIMKKNWVHLQDGSEYSGKFDLTATTEMETAEGEIITLEGTVALNKDFGYGYSYDVLLEDCKILINQ
;
A
#
# COMPACT_ATOMS: atom_id res chain seq x y z
N MET A 1 -99.05 -11.70 22.63
CA MET A 1 -98.31 -11.34 21.40
C MET A 1 -97.01 -10.79 21.86
N LYS A 2 -95.89 -11.61 21.82
CA LYS A 2 -94.55 -11.18 22.21
C LYS A 2 -93.61 -11.56 21.08
N THR A 3 -93.03 -10.57 20.48
CA THR A 3 -92.04 -10.69 19.43
C THR A 3 -90.66 -10.83 20.05
N HIS A 4 -90.00 -11.98 19.79
CA HIS A 4 -88.58 -12.18 20.18
C HIS A 4 -87.67 -11.64 19.05
N SER A 5 -86.91 -10.66 19.42
CA SER A 5 -85.82 -10.13 18.57
C SER A 5 -84.58 -10.99 18.78
N MET A 6 -84.10 -11.63 17.71
CA MET A 6 -82.88 -12.44 17.66
C MET A 6 -81.70 -11.58 17.22
N LYS A 7 -80.81 -11.31 18.14
CA LYS A 7 -79.58 -10.55 17.87
C LYS A 7 -78.55 -11.49 17.27
N PHE A 8 -78.19 -11.28 16.00
CA PHE A 8 -77.06 -11.88 15.34
C PHE A 8 -75.75 -11.21 15.79
N LEU A 9 -74.88 -12.00 16.41
CA LEU A 9 -73.58 -11.56 16.81
C LEU A 9 -72.61 -11.89 15.66
N PHE A 10 -72.15 -10.87 14.93
CA PHE A 10 -71.08 -11.00 13.93
C PHE A 10 -69.73 -11.01 14.64
N ILE A 11 -69.09 -12.17 14.73
CA ILE A 11 -67.70 -12.27 15.14
C ILE A 11 -66.85 -12.04 13.91
N ALA A 12 -66.26 -10.83 13.78
CA ALA A 12 -65.26 -10.53 12.75
C ALA A 12 -63.90 -11.10 13.22
N SER A 13 -63.50 -12.23 12.65
CA SER A 13 -62.17 -12.78 12.84
C SER A 13 -61.13 -11.98 12.01
N ILE A 14 -60.37 -11.17 12.70
CA ILE A 14 -59.25 -10.44 12.08
C ILE A 14 -58.07 -11.42 11.94
N ILE A 15 -57.88 -11.96 10.74
CA ILE A 15 -56.68 -12.71 10.38
C ILE A 15 -55.57 -11.71 10.12
N SER A 16 -54.69 -11.55 11.12
CA SER A 16 -53.47 -10.73 10.99
C SER A 16 -52.41 -11.54 10.20
N ILE A 17 -52.30 -11.26 8.91
CA ILE A 17 -51.27 -11.83 8.04
C ILE A 17 -49.99 -11.09 8.35
N LEU A 18 -49.10 -11.70 9.11
CA LEU A 18 -47.72 -11.31 9.31
C LEU A 18 -46.95 -11.51 7.97
N PHE A 19 -46.87 -10.49 7.15
CA PHE A 19 -45.91 -10.46 6.06
C PHE A 19 -44.51 -10.39 6.68
N LEU A 20 -43.83 -11.54 6.78
CA LEU A 20 -42.38 -11.57 6.92
C LEU A 20 -41.81 -10.99 5.62
N SER A 21 -41.55 -9.68 5.62
CA SER A 21 -40.80 -9.03 4.56
C SER A 21 -39.36 -9.53 4.65
N CYS A 22 -39.02 -10.55 3.87
CA CYS A 22 -37.64 -10.80 3.49
C CYS A 22 -37.21 -9.60 2.62
N GLN A 23 -36.63 -8.58 3.24
CA GLN A 23 -35.91 -7.56 2.48
C GLN A 23 -34.72 -8.27 1.85
N PRO A 24 -34.57 -8.27 0.52
CA PRO A 24 -33.33 -8.69 -0.10
C PRO A 24 -32.22 -7.80 0.46
N LYS A 25 -31.13 -8.41 0.95
CA LYS A 25 -29.91 -7.66 1.26
C LYS A 25 -29.62 -6.78 0.06
N GLN A 26 -29.84 -5.47 0.19
CA GLN A 26 -29.35 -4.52 -0.80
C GLN A 26 -27.86 -4.82 -0.94
N ASN A 27 -27.45 -5.31 -2.11
CA ASN A 27 -26.04 -5.29 -2.50
C ASN A 27 -25.67 -3.82 -2.52
N ALA A 28 -25.09 -3.35 -1.42
CA ALA A 28 -24.56 -2.00 -1.36
C ALA A 28 -23.55 -1.92 -2.51
N GLN A 29 -23.89 -1.09 -3.49
CA GLN A 29 -23.04 -0.88 -4.65
C GLN A 29 -21.72 -0.29 -4.13
N LEU A 30 -20.61 -0.93 -4.45
CA LEU A 30 -19.30 -0.44 -4.04
C LEU A 30 -19.07 0.95 -4.64
N PRO A 31 -18.36 1.83 -3.93
CA PRO A 31 -17.93 3.11 -4.49
C PRO A 31 -17.16 2.89 -5.80
N ALA A 32 -17.26 3.86 -6.72
CA ALA A 32 -16.56 3.76 -8.00
C ALA A 32 -15.04 3.59 -7.78
N GLY A 33 -14.44 2.64 -8.49
CA GLY A 33 -13.00 2.33 -8.36
C GLY A 33 -12.62 1.49 -7.13
N VAL A 34 -13.58 1.09 -6.30
CA VAL A 34 -13.34 0.15 -5.21
C VAL A 34 -13.57 -1.27 -5.69
N HIS A 35 -12.59 -2.12 -5.48
CA HIS A 35 -12.57 -3.54 -5.80
C HIS A 35 -12.78 -4.36 -4.54
N LYS A 36 -13.56 -5.44 -4.63
CA LYS A 36 -13.78 -6.40 -3.54
C LYS A 36 -13.13 -7.72 -3.91
N ILE A 37 -12.36 -8.27 -2.99
CA ILE A 37 -11.66 -9.54 -3.15
C ILE A 37 -11.93 -10.48 -1.98
N VAL A 38 -11.83 -11.79 -2.26
CA VAL A 38 -11.83 -12.84 -1.26
C VAL A 38 -10.50 -13.59 -1.34
N VAL A 39 -9.80 -13.70 -0.22
CA VAL A 39 -8.49 -14.37 -0.15
C VAL A 39 -8.67 -15.89 -0.25
N LYS A 40 -7.91 -16.53 -1.16
CA LYS A 40 -7.86 -17.98 -1.36
C LYS A 40 -6.58 -18.60 -0.81
N GLU A 41 -5.45 -17.86 -0.90
CA GLU A 41 -4.14 -18.31 -0.42
C GLU A 41 -3.34 -17.09 0.05
N VAL A 42 -2.52 -17.29 1.07
CA VAL A 42 -1.63 -16.25 1.61
C VAL A 42 -0.19 -16.76 1.63
N ILE A 43 0.73 -16.00 1.06
CA ILE A 43 2.16 -16.26 1.14
C ILE A 43 2.81 -15.05 1.81
N GLN A 44 3.45 -15.30 2.95
CA GLN A 44 4.16 -14.27 3.70
C GLN A 44 5.64 -14.24 3.30
N THR A 45 6.17 -13.03 3.12
CA THR A 45 7.62 -12.81 2.98
C THR A 45 8.10 -11.76 3.98
N ASN A 46 9.37 -11.36 3.92
CA ASN A 46 9.89 -10.33 4.81
C ASN A 46 9.25 -8.96 4.52
N ASN A 47 9.02 -8.66 3.23
CA ASN A 47 8.58 -7.34 2.77
C ASN A 47 7.13 -7.29 2.31
N TYR A 48 6.60 -8.40 1.79
CA TYR A 48 5.28 -8.46 1.19
C TYR A 48 4.43 -9.59 1.75
N THR A 49 3.13 -9.38 1.74
CA THR A 49 2.11 -10.43 1.81
C THR A 49 1.55 -10.59 0.40
N TYR A 50 1.75 -11.78 -0.20
CA TYR A 50 1.13 -12.14 -1.47
C TYR A 50 -0.20 -12.81 -1.18
N LEU A 51 -1.24 -12.33 -1.83
CA LEU A 51 -2.61 -12.81 -1.71
C LEU A 51 -3.06 -13.39 -3.05
N PHE A 52 -3.35 -14.67 -3.10
CA PHE A 52 -4.12 -15.23 -4.21
C PHE A 52 -5.59 -14.98 -3.91
N VAL A 53 -6.28 -14.29 -4.78
CA VAL A 53 -7.63 -13.78 -4.51
C VAL A 53 -8.58 -14.05 -5.65
N GLU A 54 -9.88 -14.08 -5.32
CA GLU A 54 -10.97 -14.07 -6.28
C GLU A 54 -11.65 -12.69 -6.29
N GLU A 55 -11.80 -12.14 -7.48
CA GLU A 55 -12.53 -10.91 -7.75
C GLU A 55 -13.47 -11.13 -8.94
N ASN A 56 -14.80 -11.07 -8.74
CA ASN A 56 -15.81 -11.26 -9.78
C ASN A 56 -15.57 -12.54 -10.62
N ASP A 57 -15.34 -13.66 -9.95
CA ASP A 57 -15.04 -14.98 -10.53
C ASP A 57 -13.70 -15.05 -11.31
N VAL A 58 -12.83 -14.07 -11.14
CA VAL A 58 -11.47 -14.06 -11.72
C VAL A 58 -10.45 -14.16 -10.58
N GLU A 59 -9.55 -15.12 -10.72
CA GLU A 59 -8.46 -15.32 -9.79
C GLU A 59 -7.20 -14.57 -10.23
N LYS A 60 -6.49 -13.98 -9.24
CA LYS A 60 -5.25 -13.25 -9.50
C LYS A 60 -4.39 -13.14 -8.25
N TRP A 61 -3.11 -12.85 -8.46
CA TRP A 61 -2.17 -12.53 -7.39
C TRP A 61 -2.12 -11.03 -7.12
N LEU A 62 -2.17 -10.68 -5.84
CA LEU A 62 -1.92 -9.33 -5.33
C LEU A 62 -0.69 -9.37 -4.42
N ALA A 63 0.08 -8.31 -4.40
CA ALA A 63 1.17 -8.08 -3.48
C ALA A 63 0.89 -6.78 -2.71
N VAL A 64 0.85 -6.87 -1.40
CA VAL A 64 0.70 -5.72 -0.49
C VAL A 64 1.89 -5.66 0.45
N SER A 65 2.17 -4.50 1.04
CA SER A 65 3.13 -4.41 2.14
C SER A 65 2.79 -5.42 3.22
N LYS A 66 3.81 -5.97 3.88
CA LYS A 66 3.64 -7.02 4.90
C LYS A 66 2.50 -6.71 5.87
N MET A 67 1.54 -7.61 5.96
CA MET A 67 0.38 -7.53 6.84
C MET A 67 -0.10 -8.93 7.22
N GLU A 68 -0.82 -9.03 8.33
CA GLU A 68 -1.56 -10.22 8.69
C GLU A 68 -2.77 -10.39 7.77
N ALA A 69 -2.94 -11.57 7.21
CA ALA A 69 -4.09 -11.92 6.39
C ALA A 69 -4.37 -13.43 6.48
N ASN A 70 -5.64 -13.84 6.33
CA ASN A 70 -6.05 -15.23 6.37
C ASN A 70 -6.91 -15.58 5.15
N GLU A 71 -6.90 -16.87 4.81
CA GLU A 71 -7.81 -17.42 3.79
C GLU A 71 -9.27 -17.21 4.18
N GLY A 72 -10.12 -16.90 3.21
CA GLY A 72 -11.54 -16.60 3.38
C GLY A 72 -11.85 -15.17 3.79
N GLU A 73 -10.85 -14.37 4.16
CA GLU A 73 -11.08 -12.96 4.48
C GLU A 73 -11.43 -12.15 3.22
N THR A 74 -12.26 -11.13 3.45
CA THR A 74 -12.67 -10.18 2.41
C THR A 74 -11.93 -8.87 2.61
N TYR A 75 -11.31 -8.39 1.54
CA TYR A 75 -10.68 -7.08 1.51
C TYR A 75 -11.20 -6.24 0.35
N TYR A 76 -10.93 -4.95 0.45
CA TYR A 76 -11.24 -3.93 -0.56
C TYR A 76 -9.97 -3.18 -0.91
N TYR A 77 -9.82 -2.79 -2.18
CA TYR A 77 -8.68 -2.00 -2.62
C TYR A 77 -9.09 -1.02 -3.73
N THR A 78 -8.22 -0.04 -3.99
CA THR A 78 -8.36 0.91 -5.09
C THR A 78 -7.07 0.92 -5.90
N GLY A 79 -7.19 0.82 -7.22
CA GLY A 79 -6.02 0.83 -8.09
C GLY A 79 -5.11 -0.37 -7.91
N GLY A 80 -3.92 -0.28 -8.49
CA GLY A 80 -2.90 -1.32 -8.42
C GLY A 80 -2.04 -1.31 -9.68
N PHE A 81 -0.77 -1.66 -9.53
CA PHE A 81 0.18 -1.73 -10.63
C PHE A 81 0.42 -3.19 -11.01
N GLU A 82 0.07 -3.58 -12.24
CA GLU A 82 0.32 -4.92 -12.76
C GLU A 82 1.78 -5.09 -13.15
N MET A 83 2.45 -6.10 -12.59
CA MET A 83 3.75 -6.56 -13.03
C MET A 83 3.62 -7.93 -13.68
N LYS A 84 4.05 -8.03 -14.93
CA LYS A 84 4.11 -9.28 -15.68
C LYS A 84 5.48 -9.92 -15.57
N ASN A 85 5.49 -11.27 -15.49
CA ASN A 85 6.71 -12.07 -15.33
C ASN A 85 7.57 -11.58 -14.15
N PHE A 86 6.91 -11.27 -13.03
CA PHE A 86 7.59 -10.80 -11.82
C PHE A 86 8.25 -11.96 -11.10
N GLU A 87 9.57 -11.90 -10.96
CA GLU A 87 10.36 -12.85 -10.19
C GLU A 87 10.52 -12.37 -8.74
N SER A 88 9.90 -13.08 -7.81
CA SER A 88 10.15 -12.89 -6.39
C SER A 88 11.39 -13.67 -5.98
N LYS A 89 12.53 -13.00 -5.81
CA LYS A 89 13.79 -13.63 -5.37
C LYS A 89 13.61 -14.33 -4.03
N GLU A 90 12.84 -13.75 -3.11
CA GLU A 90 12.60 -14.28 -1.77
C GLU A 90 11.82 -15.60 -1.79
N LEU A 91 10.87 -15.75 -2.72
CA LEU A 91 10.09 -16.97 -2.91
C LEU A 91 10.71 -17.95 -3.90
N GLY A 92 11.69 -17.52 -4.70
CA GLY A 92 12.20 -18.28 -5.85
C GLY A 92 11.08 -18.59 -6.87
N LYS A 93 10.04 -17.74 -6.94
CA LYS A 93 8.84 -17.94 -7.76
C LYS A 93 8.65 -16.80 -8.74
N THR A 94 8.34 -17.14 -9.99
CA THR A 94 7.92 -16.17 -11.00
C THR A 94 6.40 -16.16 -11.10
N PHE A 95 5.81 -14.99 -10.95
CA PHE A 95 4.39 -14.72 -11.18
C PHE A 95 4.21 -14.26 -12.62
N GLU A 96 3.34 -14.91 -13.39
CA GLU A 96 3.01 -14.44 -14.75
C GLU A 96 2.41 -13.04 -14.71
N SER A 97 1.56 -12.79 -13.71
CA SER A 97 0.98 -11.48 -13.39
C SER A 97 0.77 -11.37 -11.88
N VAL A 98 1.16 -10.25 -11.31
CA VAL A 98 0.88 -9.87 -9.92
C VAL A 98 0.60 -8.38 -9.84
N TYR A 99 -0.43 -8.00 -9.08
CA TYR A 99 -0.80 -6.59 -8.89
C TYR A 99 -0.24 -6.10 -7.57
N PHE A 100 0.65 -5.12 -7.62
CA PHE A 100 1.15 -4.43 -6.45
C PHE A 100 0.16 -3.37 -6.01
N LEU A 101 -0.33 -3.47 -4.77
CA LEU A 101 -1.28 -2.56 -4.18
C LEU A 101 -0.62 -1.74 -3.09
N GLN A 102 -1.03 -0.48 -2.98
CA GLN A 102 -0.59 0.38 -1.88
C GLN A 102 -1.10 -0.11 -0.53
N SER A 103 -2.38 -0.49 -0.47
CA SER A 103 -3.03 -1.02 0.73
C SER A 103 -4.29 -1.77 0.38
N VAL A 104 -4.77 -2.56 1.34
CA VAL A 104 -6.11 -3.14 1.35
C VAL A 104 -6.84 -2.73 2.63
N SER A 105 -8.17 -2.73 2.60
CA SER A 105 -9.02 -2.43 3.74
C SER A 105 -10.01 -3.56 3.99
N SER A 106 -10.34 -3.82 5.25
CA SER A 106 -11.42 -4.75 5.62
C SER A 106 -12.83 -4.17 5.39
N THR A 107 -12.92 -2.88 5.04
CA THR A 107 -14.20 -2.19 4.78
C THR A 107 -14.19 -1.52 3.42
N PRO A 108 -15.37 -1.37 2.76
CA PRO A 108 -15.46 -0.71 1.45
C PRO A 108 -15.20 0.79 1.48
N ASP A 109 -15.11 1.41 2.67
CA ASP A 109 -14.91 2.85 2.84
C ASP A 109 -13.43 3.27 2.64
N ILE A 110 -12.69 2.49 1.85
CA ILE A 110 -11.27 2.75 1.56
C ILE A 110 -11.05 4.15 0.93
N MET A 111 -12.07 4.68 0.23
CA MET A 111 -12.06 6.03 -0.34
C MET A 111 -12.41 7.12 0.69
N ALA A 112 -13.12 6.77 1.78
CA ALA A 112 -13.52 7.74 2.82
C ALA A 112 -12.39 8.05 3.81
N LYS A 113 -11.32 7.27 3.80
CA LYS A 113 -10.06 7.59 4.45
C LYS A 113 -9.11 8.28 3.47
N GLU A 114 -9.58 9.37 2.85
CA GLU A 114 -8.60 10.38 2.44
C GLU A 114 -7.94 10.86 3.74
N PRO A 115 -6.64 10.68 3.91
CA PRO A 115 -5.93 11.45 4.91
C PRO A 115 -6.15 12.90 4.51
N VAL A 116 -6.70 13.71 5.43
CA VAL A 116 -6.70 15.16 5.32
C VAL A 116 -5.35 15.56 4.75
N ALA A 117 -5.36 16.21 3.61
CA ALA A 117 -4.21 16.56 2.81
C ALA A 117 -3.15 17.29 3.66
N GLU A 118 -2.12 16.55 4.03
CA GLU A 118 -0.78 17.09 3.98
C GLU A 118 -0.12 16.49 2.73
N PRO A 119 0.64 17.24 1.92
CA PRO A 119 1.28 16.72 0.71
C PRO A 119 2.45 15.82 1.13
N HIS A 120 2.18 14.55 1.34
CA HIS A 120 3.18 13.62 1.87
C HIS A 120 3.20 12.32 1.08
N SER A 121 4.40 11.94 0.72
CA SER A 121 4.82 10.64 0.21
C SER A 121 3.89 9.52 0.68
N THR A 122 2.95 9.12 -0.16
CA THR A 122 1.91 8.16 0.14
C THR A 122 2.29 6.76 -0.27
N GLY A 123 3.40 6.34 0.21
CA GLY A 123 3.72 4.94 0.38
C GLY A 123 4.21 4.80 1.80
N LYS A 124 3.35 5.07 2.80
CA LYS A 124 3.72 4.78 4.19
C LYS A 124 3.82 3.28 4.38
N LEU A 125 4.94 2.72 3.92
CA LEU A 125 5.60 1.69 4.68
C LEU A 125 5.80 2.29 6.07
N ASN A 126 5.40 1.59 7.13
CA ASN A 126 5.79 1.95 8.48
C ASN A 126 7.32 1.78 8.57
N VAL A 127 8.04 2.79 8.08
CA VAL A 127 9.49 2.83 8.23
C VAL A 127 9.73 3.34 9.63
N GLU A 128 10.22 2.48 10.51
CA GLU A 128 10.63 2.86 11.83
C GLU A 128 11.95 3.63 11.75
N LYS A 129 12.04 4.74 12.48
CA LYS A 129 13.30 5.46 12.61
C LYS A 129 14.28 4.62 13.41
N GLN A 130 15.41 4.30 12.78
CA GLN A 130 16.49 3.55 13.41
C GLN A 130 17.40 4.50 14.22
N ASP A 131 17.93 4.00 15.34
CA ASP A 131 18.94 4.73 16.14
C ASP A 131 20.32 4.52 15.50
N ILE A 132 20.60 5.33 14.49
CA ILE A 132 21.82 5.27 13.69
C ILE A 132 22.44 6.64 13.52
N SER A 133 23.73 6.67 13.22
CA SER A 133 24.45 7.89 12.86
C SER A 133 25.50 7.54 11.81
N VAL A 134 25.26 7.96 10.58
CA VAL A 134 26.15 7.74 9.45
C VAL A 134 26.76 9.06 9.02
N LYS A 135 28.09 9.09 8.93
CA LYS A 135 28.81 10.29 8.48
C LYS A 135 28.59 10.50 6.98
N PRO A 136 28.26 11.73 6.54
CA PRO A 136 28.21 12.02 5.10
C PRO A 136 29.55 11.69 4.43
N ALA A 137 29.48 11.17 3.20
CA ALA A 137 30.67 11.04 2.34
C ALA A 137 31.27 12.42 2.00
N GLU A 138 32.52 12.43 1.58
CA GLU A 138 33.16 13.67 1.13
C GLU A 138 32.38 14.30 -0.06
N GLY A 139 31.97 15.57 0.11
CA GLY A 139 31.12 16.28 -0.83
C GLY A 139 29.66 15.79 -0.87
N GLY A 140 29.28 14.95 0.10
CA GLY A 140 27.91 14.48 0.28
C GLY A 140 27.09 15.38 1.22
N ILE A 141 25.80 15.18 1.20
CA ILE A 141 24.82 15.86 2.07
C ILE A 141 24.08 14.84 2.94
N THR A 142 23.45 15.32 4.01
CA THR A 142 22.56 14.49 4.85
C THR A 142 21.16 14.39 4.25
N ILE A 143 20.40 13.39 4.72
CA ILE A 143 18.98 13.27 4.40
C ILE A 143 18.20 14.50 4.88
N ALA A 144 18.50 14.98 6.09
CA ALA A 144 17.90 16.21 6.63
C ALA A 144 18.16 17.44 5.73
N GLU A 145 19.39 17.59 5.26
CA GLU A 145 19.77 18.70 4.36
C GLU A 145 19.04 18.61 3.02
N LEU A 146 18.95 17.40 2.44
CA LEU A 146 18.19 17.20 1.22
C LEU A 146 16.72 17.64 1.39
N PHE A 147 16.04 17.19 2.43
CA PHE A 147 14.64 17.55 2.66
C PHE A 147 14.45 19.03 3.01
N ALA A 148 15.39 19.63 3.74
CA ALA A 148 15.34 21.07 4.07
C ALA A 148 15.46 21.96 2.84
N HIS A 149 16.20 21.52 1.81
CA HIS A 149 16.54 22.32 0.63
C HIS A 149 16.19 21.60 -0.68
N LYS A 150 15.17 20.74 -0.68
CA LYS A 150 14.81 19.85 -1.79
C LYS A 150 14.68 20.56 -3.13
N ASP A 151 14.06 21.75 -3.14
CA ASP A 151 13.85 22.53 -4.37
C ASP A 151 15.18 23.00 -4.97
N SER A 152 16.19 23.25 -4.13
CA SER A 152 17.54 23.62 -4.56
C SER A 152 18.31 22.44 -5.15
N TYR A 153 17.95 21.22 -4.79
CA TYR A 153 18.57 19.98 -5.27
C TYR A 153 17.83 19.34 -6.44
N ALA A 154 16.63 19.80 -6.78
CA ALA A 154 15.83 19.24 -7.86
C ALA A 154 16.63 19.10 -9.17
N GLY A 155 16.68 17.90 -9.74
CA GLY A 155 17.41 17.56 -10.95
C GLY A 155 18.94 17.53 -10.81
N LYS A 156 19.49 17.76 -9.62
CA LYS A 156 20.95 17.67 -9.37
C LYS A 156 21.34 16.29 -8.89
N THR A 157 22.55 15.90 -9.21
CA THR A 157 23.18 14.71 -8.64
C THR A 157 23.75 15.04 -7.26
N VAL A 158 23.42 14.23 -6.26
CA VAL A 158 23.92 14.34 -4.88
C VAL A 158 24.48 13.03 -4.40
N LYS A 159 25.33 13.09 -3.37
CA LYS A 159 25.85 11.93 -2.64
C LYS A 159 25.22 11.89 -1.26
N ILE A 160 24.70 10.74 -0.87
CA ILE A 160 24.12 10.52 0.44
C ILE A 160 24.59 9.16 0.97
N SER A 161 25.18 9.18 2.16
CA SER A 161 25.54 7.97 2.89
C SER A 161 24.50 7.63 3.91
N GLY A 162 24.20 6.35 4.09
CA GLY A 162 23.23 5.89 5.07
C GLY A 162 23.23 4.38 5.19
N MET A 163 22.48 3.89 6.17
CA MET A 163 22.19 2.47 6.32
C MET A 163 20.94 2.11 5.51
N VAL A 164 21.03 1.00 4.81
CA VAL A 164 19.89 0.40 4.10
C VAL A 164 18.94 -0.18 5.14
N THR A 165 17.77 0.40 5.28
CA THR A 165 16.74 -0.04 6.24
C THR A 165 15.68 -0.93 5.59
N LYS A 166 15.59 -0.87 4.24
CA LYS A 166 14.74 -1.75 3.44
C LYS A 166 15.28 -1.88 2.03
N TYR A 167 15.19 -3.09 1.48
CA TYR A 167 15.61 -3.38 0.12
C TYR A 167 14.56 -4.21 -0.61
N ASN A 168 14.03 -3.68 -1.71
CA ASN A 168 13.06 -4.35 -2.57
C ASN A 168 13.66 -4.53 -3.97
N ALA A 169 14.01 -5.76 -4.32
CA ALA A 169 14.65 -6.07 -5.59
C ALA A 169 13.66 -6.12 -6.76
N ALA A 170 14.12 -5.69 -7.92
CA ALA A 170 13.49 -5.89 -9.23
C ALA A 170 12.08 -5.29 -9.40
N ILE A 171 11.65 -4.33 -8.56
CA ILE A 171 10.38 -3.62 -8.72
C ILE A 171 10.52 -2.61 -9.87
N MET A 172 9.68 -2.72 -10.90
CA MET A 172 9.75 -1.89 -12.11
C MET A 172 11.14 -1.90 -12.78
N LYS A 173 11.82 -3.06 -12.76
CA LYS A 173 13.18 -3.29 -13.29
C LYS A 173 14.28 -2.51 -12.55
N LYS A 174 14.02 -2.02 -11.36
CA LYS A 174 14.99 -1.36 -10.48
C LYS A 174 14.92 -1.95 -9.09
N ASN A 175 16.00 -1.80 -8.35
CA ASN A 175 16.02 -2.09 -6.93
C ASN A 175 15.65 -0.80 -6.19
N TRP A 176 14.79 -0.93 -5.20
CA TRP A 176 14.32 0.16 -4.36
C TRP A 176 14.94 0.05 -2.98
N VAL A 177 15.55 1.12 -2.55
CA VAL A 177 16.31 1.18 -1.30
C VAL A 177 15.73 2.25 -0.41
N HIS A 178 15.47 1.94 0.85
CA HIS A 178 15.23 2.90 1.90
C HIS A 178 16.53 3.13 2.66
N LEU A 179 16.91 4.38 2.80
CA LEU A 179 18.17 4.79 3.40
C LEU A 179 17.91 5.73 4.58
N GLN A 180 18.57 5.49 5.72
CA GLN A 180 18.58 6.39 6.86
C GLN A 180 20.03 6.71 7.25
N ASP A 181 20.30 7.95 7.64
CA ASP A 181 21.61 8.41 8.10
C ASP A 181 21.60 8.89 9.56
N GLY A 182 20.42 8.83 10.21
CA GLY A 182 20.19 9.32 11.56
C GLY A 182 19.76 10.79 11.63
N SER A 183 19.91 11.54 10.55
CA SER A 183 19.45 12.92 10.48
C SER A 183 17.93 13.00 10.23
N GLU A 184 17.33 14.17 10.52
CA GLU A 184 15.90 14.38 10.35
C GLU A 184 15.60 15.85 10.08
N TYR A 185 14.62 16.09 9.18
CA TYR A 185 14.05 17.41 8.96
C TYR A 185 12.52 17.31 8.88
N SER A 186 11.81 17.97 9.79
CA SER A 186 10.33 17.98 9.86
C SER A 186 9.69 16.58 9.75
N GLY A 187 10.20 15.61 10.51
CA GLY A 187 9.71 14.22 10.50
C GLY A 187 10.15 13.39 9.31
N LYS A 188 10.99 13.92 8.43
CA LYS A 188 11.58 13.21 7.28
C LYS A 188 12.97 12.71 7.65
N PHE A 189 13.12 11.41 7.79
CA PHE A 189 14.35 10.73 8.22
C PHE A 189 14.71 9.55 7.32
N ASP A 190 13.85 9.20 6.37
CA ASP A 190 13.99 8.08 5.46
C ASP A 190 13.97 8.59 4.01
N LEU A 191 14.96 8.17 3.22
CA LEU A 191 15.07 8.52 1.82
C LEU A 191 14.86 7.26 0.96
N THR A 192 13.89 7.31 0.06
CA THR A 192 13.74 6.28 -0.96
C THR A 192 14.67 6.57 -2.14
N ALA A 193 15.35 5.54 -2.62
CA ALA A 193 16.23 5.61 -3.77
C ALA A 193 16.01 4.43 -4.72
N THR A 194 16.37 4.61 -5.99
CA THR A 194 16.37 3.54 -6.99
C THR A 194 17.79 3.29 -7.52
N THR A 195 18.14 2.02 -7.73
CA THR A 195 19.44 1.60 -8.28
C THR A 195 19.29 0.32 -9.09
N GLU A 196 20.23 0.07 -10.00
CA GLU A 196 20.37 -1.23 -10.67
C GLU A 196 21.33 -2.17 -9.92
N MET A 197 22.06 -1.64 -8.94
CA MET A 197 23.04 -2.41 -8.16
C MET A 197 22.35 -3.15 -7.01
N GLU A 198 22.91 -4.28 -6.58
CA GLU A 198 22.43 -5.02 -5.43
C GLU A 198 23.04 -4.48 -4.14
N THR A 199 22.29 -4.56 -3.06
CA THR A 199 22.69 -4.25 -1.68
C THR A 199 21.87 -5.10 -0.71
N ALA A 200 22.10 -4.98 0.58
CA ALA A 200 21.35 -5.69 1.60
C ALA A 200 20.93 -4.77 2.74
N GLU A 201 19.85 -5.12 3.43
CA GLU A 201 19.43 -4.44 4.66
C GLU A 201 20.52 -4.54 5.72
N GLY A 202 20.78 -3.44 6.43
CA GLY A 202 21.84 -3.27 7.42
C GLY A 202 23.17 -2.82 6.85
N GLU A 203 23.37 -2.82 5.54
CA GLU A 203 24.60 -2.28 4.92
C GLU A 203 24.65 -0.75 5.01
N ILE A 204 25.84 -0.22 5.28
CA ILE A 204 26.11 1.21 5.17
C ILE A 204 26.70 1.46 3.79
N ILE A 205 25.98 2.22 2.97
CA ILE A 205 26.36 2.54 1.59
C ILE A 205 26.35 4.04 1.35
N THR A 206 27.03 4.44 0.30
CA THR A 206 26.91 5.82 -0.26
C THR A 206 26.25 5.71 -1.62
N LEU A 207 25.12 6.37 -1.77
CA LEU A 207 24.41 6.52 -3.05
C LEU A 207 24.78 7.84 -3.72
N GLU A 208 25.07 7.79 -5.01
CA GLU A 208 25.17 8.96 -5.88
C GLU A 208 24.08 8.87 -6.92
N GLY A 209 23.11 9.80 -6.89
CA GLY A 209 21.94 9.74 -7.76
C GLY A 209 21.33 11.12 -8.01
N THR A 210 20.34 11.19 -8.88
CA THR A 210 19.63 12.41 -9.26
C THR A 210 18.39 12.61 -8.39
N VAL A 211 18.24 13.82 -7.85
CA VAL A 211 17.06 14.19 -7.04
C VAL A 211 15.87 14.44 -7.95
N ALA A 212 14.83 13.62 -7.82
CA ALA A 212 13.52 13.82 -8.44
C ALA A 212 12.51 14.28 -7.40
N LEU A 213 11.71 15.29 -7.73
CA LEU A 213 10.64 15.79 -6.87
C LEU A 213 9.29 15.43 -7.47
N ASN A 214 8.30 15.19 -6.55
CA ASN A 214 6.91 14.95 -6.90
C ASN A 214 6.75 13.85 -7.95
N LYS A 215 7.56 12.79 -7.85
CA LYS A 215 7.53 11.67 -8.78
C LYS A 215 6.29 10.83 -8.54
N ASP A 216 5.41 10.76 -9.53
CA ASP A 216 4.20 9.95 -9.50
C ASP A 216 4.35 8.78 -10.49
N PHE A 217 4.25 7.55 -9.96
CA PHE A 217 4.25 6.31 -10.74
C PHE A 217 2.82 5.82 -11.03
N GLY A 218 1.80 6.59 -10.63
CA GLY A 218 0.40 6.22 -10.69
C GLY A 218 -0.04 5.30 -9.55
N TYR A 219 -1.34 5.05 -9.46
CA TYR A 219 -1.97 4.12 -8.49
C TYR A 219 -1.63 4.41 -7.02
N GLY A 220 -1.34 5.68 -6.68
CA GLY A 220 -1.00 6.09 -5.32
C GLY A 220 0.48 5.95 -4.94
N TYR A 221 1.33 5.50 -5.84
CA TYR A 221 2.78 5.47 -5.63
C TYR A 221 3.40 6.79 -6.05
N SER A 222 3.52 7.72 -5.12
CA SER A 222 4.14 9.02 -5.34
C SER A 222 5.19 9.33 -4.27
N TYR A 223 6.22 10.04 -4.65
CA TYR A 223 7.35 10.41 -3.80
C TYR A 223 7.58 11.92 -3.90
N ASP A 224 7.51 12.60 -2.75
CA ASP A 224 7.86 14.02 -2.65
C ASP A 224 9.34 14.25 -3.03
N VAL A 225 10.21 13.37 -2.54
CA VAL A 225 11.64 13.30 -2.89
C VAL A 225 12.01 11.86 -3.17
N LEU A 226 12.61 11.62 -4.32
CA LEU A 226 13.16 10.32 -4.72
C LEU A 226 14.58 10.54 -5.23
N LEU A 227 15.52 9.70 -4.85
CA LEU A 227 16.86 9.68 -5.43
C LEU A 227 16.89 8.62 -6.53
N GLU A 228 16.93 9.05 -7.79
CA GLU A 228 16.83 8.16 -8.96
C GLU A 228 18.19 7.78 -9.54
N ASP A 229 18.21 6.56 -10.11
CA ASP A 229 19.33 6.04 -10.92
C ASP A 229 20.68 6.04 -10.19
N CYS A 230 20.60 5.66 -8.92
CA CYS A 230 21.77 5.70 -8.05
C CYS A 230 22.84 4.68 -8.43
N LYS A 231 24.09 5.11 -8.27
CA LYS A 231 25.25 4.24 -8.17
C LYS A 231 25.58 4.05 -6.69
N ILE A 232 25.93 2.84 -6.31
CA ILE A 232 26.51 2.57 -4.99
C ILE A 232 28.00 2.83 -5.10
N LEU A 233 28.49 3.81 -4.35
CA LEU A 233 29.92 4.10 -4.28
C LEU A 233 30.54 3.16 -3.25
N ILE A 234 31.56 2.41 -3.67
CA ILE A 234 32.37 1.58 -2.77
C ILE A 234 33.30 2.54 -2.02
N ASN A 235 33.15 2.64 -0.70
CA ASN A 235 34.11 3.38 0.12
C ASN A 235 35.47 2.72 -0.02
N GLN A 236 36.42 3.44 -0.62
CA GLN A 236 37.85 3.03 -0.66
C GLN A 236 38.51 3.37 0.67
#